data_7e25b1e78d8337579f97f023656bd265
#
_entry.id   7e25b1e78d8337579f97f023656bd265
#
_cell.length_a   1.000
_cell.length_b   1.000
_cell.length_c   1.000
_cell.angle_alpha   90.00
_cell.angle_beta   90.00
_cell.angle_gamma   90.00
#
_symmetry.space_group_name_H-M   'P 1'
#
loop_
_entity.id
_entity.type
_entity.pdbx_description
1 polymer ?
#
loop_
_entity_poly.entity_id
_entity_poly.type
_entity_poly.pdbx_seq_one_letter_code
_entity_poly.pdbx_strand_id
1 'polypeptide(L)'
;AGRRSELLEETKREAGDAGSRTLVVPTDVGSPESVSELFTKIRETFGRLDLLFNNAGIGAPAIPLEEISYEQWKAVVDVNLTGAFLCTQEAFRIMKEQKPRGGRIINNGSISAHVPRPFSSPYTATKHAITGLTRSTSLDGRPYDIACGQIDIGNAATEMTDRMAEGIIQADGKKAVEPRMDAENVANAVVYMAGLPLDANVLFMTVMATKMPFVGRG
;
A
#
# COMPACT_ATOMS: atom_id res chain seq x y z
N ALA A 1 4.75 11.28 -1.40
CA ALA A 1 3.44 11.91 -1.24
C ALA A 1 2.74 11.40 0.02
N GLY A 2 1.91 12.21 0.63
CA GLY A 2 1.17 11.94 1.87
C GLY A 2 0.63 13.22 2.47
N ARG A 3 -0.21 13.13 3.50
CA ARG A 3 -0.88 14.32 4.07
C ARG A 3 0.01 15.19 4.98
N ARG A 4 1.02 14.58 5.62
CA ARG A 4 1.86 15.24 6.64
C ARG A 4 3.13 15.82 5.99
N SER A 5 3.08 17.10 5.63
CA SER A 5 4.18 17.81 4.94
C SER A 5 5.52 17.68 5.68
N GLU A 6 5.50 17.84 7.01
CA GLU A 6 6.72 17.78 7.84
C GLU A 6 7.44 16.44 7.75
N LEU A 7 6.69 15.31 7.79
CA LEU A 7 7.26 13.98 7.67
C LEU A 7 7.75 13.67 6.25
N LEU A 8 7.15 14.28 5.24
CA LEU A 8 7.63 14.16 3.86
C LEU A 8 8.96 14.91 3.68
N GLU A 9 9.12 16.08 4.28
CA GLU A 9 10.38 16.81 4.27
C GLU A 9 11.47 16.11 5.10
N GLU A 10 11.08 15.42 6.18
CA GLU A 10 12.00 14.56 6.93
C GLU A 10 12.50 13.40 6.08
N THR A 11 11.60 12.65 5.44
CA THR A 11 11.95 11.58 4.49
C THR A 11 12.89 12.07 3.39
N LYS A 12 12.67 13.29 2.86
CA LYS A 12 13.56 13.89 1.88
C LYS A 12 14.96 14.16 2.45
N ARG A 13 15.06 14.61 3.70
CA ARG A 13 16.36 14.82 4.37
C ARG A 13 17.10 13.51 4.60
N GLU A 14 16.37 12.47 5.05
CA GLU A 14 16.92 11.11 5.27
C GLU A 14 17.44 10.47 3.98
N ALA A 15 16.89 10.85 2.83
CA ALA A 15 17.34 10.37 1.54
C ALA A 15 18.77 10.84 1.16
N GLY A 16 19.42 11.74 1.95
CA GLY A 16 20.77 12.23 1.71
C GLY A 16 20.93 12.81 0.31
N ASP A 17 21.92 12.33 -0.45
CA ASP A 17 22.18 12.82 -1.81
C ASP A 17 21.00 12.62 -2.77
N ALA A 18 20.16 11.59 -2.55
CA ALA A 18 18.96 11.38 -3.34
C ALA A 18 17.88 12.43 -3.03
N GLY A 19 17.96 13.12 -1.88
CA GLY A 19 17.02 14.17 -1.50
C GLY A 19 16.97 15.33 -2.50
N SER A 20 18.09 15.64 -3.17
CA SER A 20 18.14 16.67 -4.22
C SER A 20 17.29 16.34 -5.45
N ARG A 21 16.96 15.07 -5.67
CA ARG A 21 16.13 14.54 -6.75
C ARG A 21 14.71 14.14 -6.26
N THR A 22 14.36 14.49 -5.04
CA THR A 22 13.09 14.13 -4.41
C THR A 22 12.11 15.30 -4.49
N LEU A 23 10.93 15.05 -5.02
CA LEU A 23 9.79 15.96 -5.03
C LEU A 23 8.84 15.61 -3.87
N VAL A 24 8.62 16.55 -2.97
CA VAL A 24 7.63 16.42 -1.87
C VAL A 24 6.32 17.04 -2.31
N VAL A 25 5.23 16.25 -2.26
CA VAL A 25 3.88 16.73 -2.58
C VAL A 25 2.91 16.29 -1.47
N PRO A 26 2.46 17.20 -0.61
CA PRO A 26 1.36 16.91 0.31
C PRO A 26 0.11 16.50 -0.46
N THR A 27 -0.43 15.32 -0.15
CA THR A 27 -1.51 14.70 -0.93
C THR A 27 -2.44 13.92 -0.04
N ASP A 28 -3.74 14.13 -0.20
CA ASP A 28 -4.77 13.21 0.29
C ASP A 28 -5.18 12.28 -0.86
N VAL A 29 -4.79 11.01 -0.76
CA VAL A 29 -5.12 10.01 -1.79
C VAL A 29 -6.61 9.71 -1.87
N GLY A 30 -7.40 10.02 -0.84
CA GLY A 30 -8.86 9.91 -0.86
C GLY A 30 -9.58 11.02 -1.64
N SER A 31 -8.85 12.10 -2.06
CA SER A 31 -9.39 13.19 -2.88
C SER A 31 -8.94 13.06 -4.34
N PRO A 32 -9.89 12.93 -5.29
CA PRO A 32 -9.55 12.90 -6.71
C PRO A 32 -8.76 14.14 -7.18
N GLU A 33 -9.10 15.32 -6.67
CA GLU A 33 -8.45 16.58 -7.00
C GLU A 33 -6.99 16.58 -6.53
N SER A 34 -6.76 16.16 -5.27
CA SER A 34 -5.42 16.09 -4.69
C SER A 34 -4.53 15.07 -5.39
N VAL A 35 -5.08 13.94 -5.83
CA VAL A 35 -4.38 12.94 -6.65
C VAL A 35 -4.04 13.52 -8.03
N SER A 36 -4.99 14.19 -8.68
CA SER A 36 -4.76 14.83 -9.99
C SER A 36 -3.62 15.87 -9.91
N GLU A 37 -3.60 16.69 -8.87
CA GLU A 37 -2.52 17.66 -8.63
C GLU A 37 -1.15 16.99 -8.42
N LEU A 38 -1.10 15.90 -7.65
CA LEU A 38 0.12 15.12 -7.47
C LEU A 38 0.68 14.64 -8.81
N PHE A 39 -0.15 14.01 -9.64
CA PHE A 39 0.32 13.44 -10.91
C PHE A 39 0.63 14.52 -11.96
N THR A 40 -0.03 15.67 -11.90
CA THR A 40 0.34 16.85 -12.70
C THR A 40 1.78 17.29 -12.35
N LYS A 41 2.09 17.46 -11.06
CA LYS A 41 3.44 17.83 -10.61
C LYS A 41 4.50 16.79 -10.97
N ILE A 42 4.16 15.48 -10.91
CA ILE A 42 5.07 14.41 -11.37
C ILE A 42 5.38 14.57 -12.86
N ARG A 43 4.35 14.80 -13.67
CA ARG A 43 4.49 14.99 -15.13
C ARG A 43 5.31 16.21 -15.47
N GLU A 44 5.08 17.33 -14.80
CA GLU A 44 5.82 18.58 -15.00
C GLU A 44 7.28 18.48 -14.56
N THR A 45 7.57 17.78 -13.46
CA THR A 45 8.90 17.70 -12.88
C THR A 45 9.78 16.63 -13.54
N PHE A 46 9.21 15.43 -13.79
CA PHE A 46 9.98 14.26 -14.23
C PHE A 46 9.64 13.82 -15.66
N GLY A 47 8.51 14.23 -16.21
CA GLY A 47 8.04 13.85 -17.55
C GLY A 47 7.61 12.39 -17.68
N ARG A 48 7.84 11.54 -16.64
CA ARG A 48 7.58 10.12 -16.64
C ARG A 48 7.32 9.55 -15.25
N LEU A 49 6.78 8.34 -15.20
CA LEU A 49 6.60 7.55 -13.98
C LEU A 49 6.96 6.09 -14.25
N ASP A 50 8.02 5.60 -13.61
CA ASP A 50 8.49 4.21 -13.79
C ASP A 50 7.95 3.26 -12.75
N LEU A 51 7.69 3.75 -11.53
CA LEU A 51 7.17 2.98 -10.41
C LEU A 51 6.12 3.77 -9.63
N LEU A 52 4.97 3.14 -9.40
CA LEU A 52 4.00 3.55 -8.40
C LEU A 52 3.97 2.53 -7.26
N PHE A 53 4.22 2.95 -6.03
CA PHE A 53 3.96 2.15 -4.84
C PHE A 53 2.74 2.71 -4.09
N ASN A 54 1.60 2.05 -4.21
CA ASN A 54 0.37 2.37 -3.48
C ASN A 54 0.50 1.89 -2.04
N ASN A 55 1.16 2.69 -1.20
CA ASN A 55 1.46 2.37 0.19
C ASN A 55 0.50 3.01 1.19
N ALA A 56 -0.18 4.10 0.83
CA ALA A 56 -1.09 4.80 1.73
C ALA A 56 -2.17 3.86 2.28
N GLY A 57 -2.36 3.89 3.59
CA GLY A 57 -3.36 3.04 4.24
C GLY A 57 -3.59 3.43 5.69
N ILE A 58 -4.80 3.21 6.16
CA ILE A 58 -5.21 3.41 7.57
C ILE A 58 -5.94 2.18 8.09
N GLY A 59 -5.90 1.98 9.40
CA GLY A 59 -6.73 1.02 10.11
C GLY A 59 -8.08 1.63 10.52
N ALA A 60 -8.99 0.78 10.99
CA ALA A 60 -10.18 1.18 11.72
C ALA A 60 -10.00 0.90 13.23
N PRO A 61 -10.81 1.51 14.11
CA PRO A 61 -10.92 1.09 15.48
C PRO A 61 -11.28 -0.40 15.57
N ALA A 62 -10.68 -1.11 16.53
CA ALA A 62 -10.97 -2.54 16.78
C ALA A 62 -12.20 -2.65 17.68
N ILE A 63 -13.40 -2.48 17.12
CA ILE A 63 -14.69 -2.51 17.79
C ILE A 63 -15.63 -3.51 17.10
N PRO A 64 -16.73 -3.95 17.73
CA PRO A 64 -17.77 -4.79 17.14
C PRO A 64 -18.25 -4.25 15.78
N LEU A 65 -18.61 -5.16 14.88
CA LEU A 65 -19.01 -4.79 13.50
C LEU A 65 -20.21 -3.81 13.48
N GLU A 66 -21.17 -4.02 14.36
CA GLU A 66 -22.38 -3.20 14.48
C GLU A 66 -22.14 -1.81 15.06
N GLU A 67 -20.99 -1.59 15.68
CA GLU A 67 -20.60 -0.30 16.27
C GLU A 67 -19.76 0.57 15.31
N ILE A 68 -19.33 0.01 14.16
CA ILE A 68 -18.55 0.75 13.17
C ILE A 68 -19.45 1.77 12.48
N SER A 69 -19.14 3.07 12.62
CA SER A 69 -19.89 4.10 11.92
C SER A 69 -19.62 4.09 10.40
N TYR A 70 -20.57 4.65 9.65
CA TYR A 70 -20.38 4.80 8.20
C TYR A 70 -19.14 5.65 7.87
N GLU A 71 -18.86 6.69 8.65
CA GLU A 71 -17.71 7.57 8.49
C GLU A 71 -16.40 6.82 8.70
N GLN A 72 -16.33 5.95 9.71
CA GLN A 72 -15.16 5.10 9.96
C GLN A 72 -14.94 4.10 8.82
N TRP A 73 -16.01 3.46 8.36
CA TRP A 73 -15.97 2.59 7.18
C TRP A 73 -15.49 3.36 5.95
N LYS A 74 -16.15 4.48 5.65
CA LYS A 74 -15.85 5.31 4.47
C LYS A 74 -14.42 5.81 4.47
N ALA A 75 -13.89 6.28 5.60
CA ALA A 75 -12.51 6.75 5.69
C ALA A 75 -11.49 5.66 5.31
N VAL A 76 -11.72 4.41 5.75
CA VAL A 76 -10.85 3.29 5.39
C VAL A 76 -10.97 2.94 3.90
N VAL A 77 -12.17 2.94 3.35
CA VAL A 77 -12.41 2.68 1.91
C VAL A 77 -11.78 3.77 1.05
N ASP A 78 -11.96 5.03 1.42
CA ASP A 78 -11.44 6.16 0.65
C ASP A 78 -9.92 6.12 0.55
N VAL A 79 -9.22 5.85 1.65
CA VAL A 79 -7.75 5.82 1.65
C VAL A 79 -7.22 4.51 1.05
N ASN A 80 -7.70 3.35 1.56
CA ASN A 80 -7.07 2.08 1.26
C ASN A 80 -7.43 1.52 -0.12
N LEU A 81 -8.60 1.86 -0.64
CA LEU A 81 -9.11 1.32 -1.91
C LEU A 81 -9.27 2.40 -2.97
N THR A 82 -10.08 3.43 -2.71
CA THR A 82 -10.34 4.49 -3.68
C THR A 82 -9.04 5.22 -4.03
N GLY A 83 -8.22 5.54 -3.02
CA GLY A 83 -6.92 6.19 -3.24
C GLY A 83 -5.97 5.37 -4.10
N ALA A 84 -5.87 4.06 -3.84
CA ALA A 84 -5.06 3.17 -4.68
C ALA A 84 -5.59 3.10 -6.13
N PHE A 85 -6.91 3.08 -6.31
CA PHE A 85 -7.54 3.12 -7.64
C PHE A 85 -7.22 4.43 -8.36
N LEU A 86 -7.41 5.58 -7.72
CA LEU A 86 -7.15 6.90 -8.32
C LEU A 86 -5.68 7.05 -8.74
N CYS A 87 -4.75 6.69 -7.84
CA CYS A 87 -3.32 6.72 -8.16
C CYS A 87 -2.97 5.76 -9.30
N THR A 88 -3.56 4.57 -9.34
CA THR A 88 -3.38 3.61 -10.43
C THR A 88 -3.90 4.16 -11.76
N GLN A 89 -5.07 4.82 -11.76
CA GLN A 89 -5.65 5.43 -12.95
C GLN A 89 -4.74 6.50 -13.55
N GLU A 90 -4.22 7.41 -12.71
CA GLU A 90 -3.28 8.46 -13.17
C GLU A 90 -1.95 7.87 -13.63
N ALA A 91 -1.41 6.86 -12.93
CA ALA A 91 -0.21 6.17 -13.35
C ALA A 91 -0.38 5.52 -14.73
N PHE A 92 -1.51 4.87 -14.98
CA PHE A 92 -1.82 4.32 -16.31
C PHE A 92 -1.78 5.36 -17.42
N ARG A 93 -2.36 6.56 -17.20
CA ARG A 93 -2.34 7.65 -18.17
C ARG A 93 -0.90 8.04 -18.55
N ILE A 94 -0.01 8.17 -17.57
CA ILE A 94 1.40 8.52 -17.81
C ILE A 94 2.14 7.34 -18.47
N MET A 95 2.06 6.15 -17.89
CA MET A 95 2.82 4.97 -18.33
C MET A 95 2.46 4.51 -19.75
N LYS A 96 1.23 4.76 -20.20
CA LYS A 96 0.81 4.47 -21.59
C LYS A 96 1.39 5.43 -22.62
N GLU A 97 1.58 6.69 -22.25
CA GLU A 97 1.96 7.78 -23.16
C GLU A 97 3.46 8.03 -23.18
N GLN A 98 4.17 7.71 -22.09
CA GLN A 98 5.62 7.95 -21.96
C GLN A 98 6.46 7.11 -22.92
N LYS A 99 7.70 7.56 -23.15
CA LYS A 99 8.68 6.85 -23.97
C LYS A 99 10.00 6.67 -23.20
N PRO A 100 10.53 5.43 -23.05
CA PRO A 100 9.86 4.17 -23.40
C PRO A 100 8.56 4.00 -22.62
N ARG A 101 7.58 3.30 -23.25
CA ARG A 101 6.27 3.04 -22.67
C ARG A 101 6.39 2.01 -21.54
N GLY A 102 5.40 1.99 -20.65
CA GLY A 102 5.31 1.00 -19.58
C GLY A 102 5.77 1.52 -18.24
N GLY A 103 5.73 0.66 -17.25
CA GLY A 103 6.07 0.94 -15.86
C GLY A 103 5.59 -0.14 -14.93
N ARG A 104 5.77 0.06 -13.64
CA ARG A 104 5.40 -0.91 -12.60
C ARG A 104 4.51 -0.28 -11.55
N ILE A 105 3.49 -1.02 -11.13
CA ILE A 105 2.62 -0.67 -10.01
C ILE A 105 2.76 -1.76 -8.95
N ILE A 106 3.02 -1.38 -7.71
CA ILE A 106 3.05 -2.27 -6.56
C ILE A 106 1.99 -1.80 -5.57
N ASN A 107 1.05 -2.68 -5.25
CA ASN A 107 0.02 -2.41 -4.25
C ASN A 107 0.43 -2.97 -2.89
N ASN A 108 0.34 -2.15 -1.85
CA ASN A 108 0.50 -2.60 -0.48
C ASN A 108 -0.76 -3.35 -0.03
N GLY A 109 -0.67 -4.67 -0.08
CA GLY A 109 -1.65 -5.58 0.46
C GLY A 109 -1.52 -5.78 1.97
N SER A 110 -1.89 -6.96 2.41
CA SER A 110 -1.74 -7.42 3.80
C SER A 110 -2.07 -8.90 3.86
N ILE A 111 -1.57 -9.62 4.85
CA ILE A 111 -2.08 -10.95 5.20
C ILE A 111 -3.59 -10.91 5.50
N SER A 112 -4.15 -9.74 5.86
CA SER A 112 -5.60 -9.53 6.00
C SER A 112 -6.36 -9.61 4.67
N ALA A 113 -5.68 -9.68 3.52
CA ALA A 113 -6.28 -10.02 2.23
C ALA A 113 -6.60 -11.53 2.11
N HIS A 114 -6.17 -12.34 3.06
CA HIS A 114 -6.35 -13.80 3.08
C HIS A 114 -7.11 -14.25 4.33
N VAL A 115 -6.70 -13.78 5.51
CA VAL A 115 -7.27 -14.20 6.81
C VAL A 115 -7.58 -12.97 7.66
N PRO A 116 -8.84 -12.76 8.09
CA PRO A 116 -9.21 -11.62 8.93
C PRO A 116 -8.66 -11.74 10.35
N ARG A 117 -8.64 -10.63 11.06
CA ARG A 117 -8.55 -10.57 12.52
C ARG A 117 -9.90 -10.15 13.09
N PRO A 118 -10.18 -10.48 14.36
CA PRO A 118 -11.35 -9.93 15.05
C PRO A 118 -11.36 -8.39 14.95
N PHE A 119 -12.55 -7.83 14.81
CA PHE A 119 -12.78 -6.38 14.78
C PHE A 119 -11.99 -5.61 13.69
N SER A 120 -11.82 -6.21 12.51
CA SER A 120 -11.05 -5.60 11.43
C SER A 120 -11.80 -5.48 10.10
N SER A 121 -13.13 -5.52 10.13
CA SER A 121 -13.94 -5.64 8.91
C SER A 121 -13.66 -4.58 7.83
N PRO A 122 -13.54 -3.26 8.10
CA PRO A 122 -13.25 -2.28 7.04
C PRO A 122 -11.88 -2.50 6.41
N TYR A 123 -10.87 -2.73 7.25
CA TYR A 123 -9.51 -2.99 6.79
C TYR A 123 -9.44 -4.29 5.98
N THR A 124 -9.99 -5.38 6.51
CA THR A 124 -10.03 -6.68 5.83
C THR A 124 -10.73 -6.58 4.48
N ALA A 125 -11.90 -5.94 4.42
CA ALA A 125 -12.65 -5.76 3.17
C ALA A 125 -11.82 -5.00 2.12
N THR A 126 -11.17 -3.89 2.51
CA THR A 126 -10.33 -3.13 1.58
C THR A 126 -9.10 -3.91 1.11
N LYS A 127 -8.46 -4.69 1.97
CA LYS A 127 -7.29 -5.50 1.57
C LYS A 127 -7.65 -6.68 0.65
N HIS A 128 -8.84 -7.29 0.81
CA HIS A 128 -9.38 -8.22 -0.18
C HIS A 128 -9.68 -7.54 -1.52
N ALA A 129 -10.28 -6.34 -1.49
CA ALA A 129 -10.58 -5.57 -2.70
C ALA A 129 -9.30 -5.17 -3.47
N ILE A 130 -8.21 -4.82 -2.77
CA ILE A 130 -6.90 -4.54 -3.40
C ILE A 130 -6.38 -5.75 -4.18
N THR A 131 -6.63 -6.98 -3.71
CA THR A 131 -6.28 -8.20 -4.47
C THR A 131 -7.02 -8.26 -5.81
N GLY A 132 -8.31 -7.91 -5.81
CA GLY A 132 -9.09 -7.80 -7.05
C GLY A 132 -8.56 -6.70 -7.98
N LEU A 133 -8.30 -5.52 -7.42
CA LEU A 133 -7.73 -4.40 -8.17
C LEU A 133 -6.37 -4.77 -8.80
N THR A 134 -5.48 -5.42 -8.04
CA THR A 134 -4.16 -5.87 -8.53
C THR A 134 -4.30 -6.80 -9.73
N ARG A 135 -5.19 -7.79 -9.66
CA ARG A 135 -5.41 -8.75 -10.75
C ARG A 135 -5.95 -8.07 -12.01
N SER A 136 -6.95 -7.20 -11.86
CA SER A 136 -7.53 -6.43 -12.97
C SER A 136 -6.48 -5.52 -13.60
N THR A 137 -5.78 -4.72 -12.78
CA THR A 137 -4.70 -3.84 -13.23
C THR A 137 -3.60 -4.60 -13.98
N SER A 138 -3.19 -5.77 -13.47
CA SER A 138 -2.19 -6.63 -14.14
C SER A 138 -2.67 -7.11 -15.52
N LEU A 139 -3.95 -7.44 -15.66
CA LEU A 139 -4.53 -7.84 -16.95
C LEU A 139 -4.61 -6.67 -17.93
N ASP A 140 -5.16 -5.55 -17.48
CA ASP A 140 -5.38 -4.35 -18.30
C ASP A 140 -4.06 -3.67 -18.71
N GLY A 141 -3.00 -3.87 -17.93
CA GLY A 141 -1.67 -3.31 -18.17
C GLY A 141 -0.87 -3.99 -19.28
N ARG A 142 -1.18 -5.27 -19.58
CA ARG A 142 -0.40 -6.09 -20.53
C ARG A 142 -0.15 -5.45 -21.90
N PRO A 143 -1.16 -4.84 -22.56
CA PRO A 143 -0.96 -4.23 -23.88
C PRO A 143 -0.05 -2.99 -23.85
N TYR A 144 0.29 -2.50 -22.65
CA TYR A 144 0.99 -1.25 -22.46
C TYR A 144 2.33 -1.40 -21.73
N ASP A 145 2.81 -2.64 -21.53
CA ASP A 145 4.03 -2.94 -20.79
C ASP A 145 3.97 -2.44 -19.33
N ILE A 146 2.76 -2.43 -18.73
CA ILE A 146 2.54 -2.04 -17.34
C ILE A 146 2.41 -3.32 -16.51
N ALA A 147 3.40 -3.56 -15.65
CA ALA A 147 3.37 -4.66 -14.69
C ALA A 147 2.66 -4.21 -13.41
N CYS A 148 1.79 -5.06 -12.85
CA CYS A 148 1.18 -4.79 -11.56
C CYS A 148 1.34 -6.01 -10.64
N GLY A 149 1.75 -5.76 -9.40
CA GLY A 149 1.89 -6.78 -8.35
C GLY A 149 1.44 -6.26 -6.99
N GLN A 150 1.37 -7.16 -6.02
CA GLN A 150 0.97 -6.88 -4.65
C GLN A 150 1.95 -7.50 -3.68
N ILE A 151 2.30 -6.73 -2.64
CA ILE A 151 3.04 -7.23 -1.48
C ILE A 151 2.10 -7.35 -0.28
N ASP A 152 1.91 -8.56 0.23
CA ASP A 152 1.11 -8.83 1.42
C ASP A 152 1.99 -8.85 2.66
N ILE A 153 1.81 -7.84 3.51
CA ILE A 153 2.67 -7.60 4.66
C ILE A 153 2.02 -8.13 5.93
N GLY A 154 2.79 -8.87 6.72
CA GLY A 154 2.40 -9.37 8.04
C GLY A 154 3.31 -8.84 9.15
N ASN A 155 2.77 -7.99 10.04
CA ASN A 155 3.39 -7.50 11.26
C ASN A 155 4.79 -6.86 11.09
N ALA A 156 4.96 -5.94 10.14
CA ALA A 156 6.13 -5.07 10.12
C ALA A 156 6.07 -4.07 11.31
N ALA A 157 7.20 -3.82 11.95
CA ALA A 157 7.30 -2.89 13.08
C ALA A 157 7.14 -1.44 12.61
N THR A 158 5.97 -0.88 12.81
CA THR A 158 5.57 0.49 12.47
C THR A 158 4.57 1.00 13.50
N GLU A 159 4.31 2.30 13.56
CA GLU A 159 3.28 2.89 14.43
C GLU A 159 1.92 2.15 14.31
N MET A 160 1.51 1.76 13.10
CA MET A 160 0.26 1.02 12.87
C MET A 160 0.21 -0.32 13.61
N THR A 161 1.34 -0.94 13.87
CA THR A 161 1.47 -2.28 14.48
C THR A 161 1.94 -2.26 15.94
N ASP A 162 2.12 -1.09 16.57
CA ASP A 162 2.59 -1.00 17.95
C ASP A 162 1.65 -1.73 18.92
N ARG A 163 0.35 -1.64 18.70
CA ARG A 163 -0.65 -2.40 19.47
C ARG A 163 -0.41 -3.94 19.46
N MET A 164 0.27 -4.48 18.47
CA MET A 164 0.56 -5.92 18.38
C MET A 164 1.62 -6.34 19.40
N ALA A 165 2.54 -5.44 19.74
CA ALA A 165 3.52 -5.65 20.81
C ALA A 165 2.87 -5.63 22.20
N GLU A 166 1.76 -4.90 22.37
CA GLU A 166 0.99 -4.86 23.61
C GLU A 166 -0.03 -6.01 23.71
N GLY A 167 -0.26 -6.70 22.62
CA GLY A 167 -1.21 -7.79 22.47
C GLY A 167 -2.55 -7.37 21.88
N ILE A 168 -3.06 -8.21 21.01
CA ILE A 168 -4.34 -8.05 20.32
C ILE A 168 -5.24 -9.28 20.51
N ILE A 169 -6.54 -9.10 20.32
CA ILE A 169 -7.52 -10.18 20.39
C ILE A 169 -7.26 -11.17 19.26
N GLN A 170 -7.20 -12.45 19.62
CA GLN A 170 -7.05 -13.60 18.72
C GLN A 170 -8.42 -14.20 18.38
N ALA A 171 -8.45 -15.14 17.42
CA ALA A 171 -9.69 -15.79 16.99
C ALA A 171 -10.41 -16.57 18.13
N ASP A 172 -9.67 -17.03 19.13
CA ASP A 172 -10.20 -17.71 20.32
C ASP A 172 -10.69 -16.74 21.41
N GLY A 173 -10.67 -15.44 21.14
CA GLY A 173 -11.08 -14.38 22.07
C GLY A 173 -10.02 -13.98 23.10
N LYS A 174 -8.87 -14.65 23.15
CA LYS A 174 -7.79 -14.28 24.09
C LYS A 174 -6.94 -13.15 23.52
N LYS A 175 -6.33 -12.38 24.42
CA LYS A 175 -5.33 -11.39 24.06
C LYS A 175 -3.95 -12.03 24.00
N ALA A 176 -3.22 -11.85 22.88
CA ALA A 176 -1.85 -12.34 22.73
C ALA A 176 -0.97 -11.31 22.03
N VAL A 177 0.30 -11.27 22.44
CA VAL A 177 1.35 -10.50 21.76
C VAL A 177 1.70 -11.20 20.45
N GLU A 178 1.76 -10.44 19.37
CA GLU A 178 2.19 -10.98 18.08
C GLU A 178 3.60 -10.50 17.74
N PRO A 179 4.51 -11.40 17.33
CA PRO A 179 5.82 -11.03 16.83
C PRO A 179 5.74 -10.08 15.64
N ARG A 180 6.69 -9.16 15.57
CA ARG A 180 6.88 -8.22 14.48
C ARG A 180 8.24 -8.44 13.83
N MET A 181 8.39 -8.07 12.56
CA MET A 181 9.66 -8.02 11.83
C MET A 181 10.07 -6.58 11.58
N ASP A 182 11.36 -6.35 11.32
CA ASP A 182 11.87 -5.06 10.90
C ASP A 182 11.23 -4.63 9.57
N ALA A 183 10.80 -3.37 9.50
CA ALA A 183 10.21 -2.79 8.29
C ALA A 183 11.18 -2.77 7.10
N GLU A 184 12.50 -2.79 7.34
CA GLU A 184 13.52 -2.87 6.30
C GLU A 184 13.36 -4.14 5.43
N ASN A 185 12.90 -5.26 6.01
CA ASN A 185 12.61 -6.48 5.24
C ASN A 185 11.53 -6.24 4.17
N VAL A 186 10.53 -5.40 4.49
CA VAL A 186 9.50 -5.01 3.53
C VAL A 186 10.07 -4.07 2.47
N ALA A 187 10.88 -3.08 2.87
CA ALA A 187 11.53 -2.16 1.94
C ALA A 187 12.40 -2.92 0.93
N ASN A 188 13.22 -3.88 1.38
CA ASN A 188 14.05 -4.73 0.53
C ASN A 188 13.21 -5.57 -0.45
N ALA A 189 12.06 -6.10 -0.01
CA ALA A 189 11.14 -6.83 -0.88
C ALA A 189 10.53 -5.92 -1.95
N VAL A 190 10.13 -4.70 -1.60
CA VAL A 190 9.62 -3.70 -2.58
C VAL A 190 10.71 -3.32 -3.57
N VAL A 191 11.95 -3.09 -3.13
CA VAL A 191 13.10 -2.81 -4.01
C VAL A 191 13.35 -3.97 -4.98
N TYR A 192 13.29 -5.22 -4.50
CA TYR A 192 13.39 -6.40 -5.37
C TYR A 192 12.29 -6.42 -6.43
N MET A 193 11.03 -6.23 -6.04
CA MET A 193 9.91 -6.17 -6.98
C MET A 193 10.08 -5.05 -8.01
N ALA A 194 10.53 -3.87 -7.55
CA ALA A 194 10.74 -2.69 -8.38
C ALA A 194 11.88 -2.86 -9.40
N GLY A 195 12.93 -3.58 -9.02
CA GLY A 195 14.13 -3.79 -9.84
C GLY A 195 14.00 -4.82 -10.96
N LEU A 196 12.89 -5.58 -11.04
CA LEU A 196 12.69 -6.55 -12.11
C LEU A 196 12.46 -5.84 -13.46
N PRO A 197 12.90 -6.42 -14.58
CA PRO A 197 12.53 -5.94 -15.91
C PRO A 197 11.01 -6.08 -16.12
N LEU A 198 10.44 -5.32 -17.07
CA LEU A 198 8.98 -5.26 -17.25
C LEU A 198 8.36 -6.54 -17.85
N ASP A 199 9.18 -7.43 -18.42
CA ASP A 199 8.76 -8.75 -18.89
C ASP A 199 8.65 -9.78 -17.76
N ALA A 200 9.14 -9.45 -16.56
CA ALA A 200 9.01 -10.24 -15.34
C ALA A 200 8.20 -9.51 -14.27
N ASN A 201 7.28 -10.20 -13.60
CA ASN A 201 6.44 -9.62 -12.56
C ASN A 201 6.28 -10.56 -11.36
N VAL A 202 6.47 -10.01 -10.17
CA VAL A 202 5.98 -10.65 -8.92
C VAL A 202 4.52 -10.25 -8.76
N LEU A 203 3.61 -11.14 -9.12
CA LEU A 203 2.17 -10.85 -9.03
C LEU A 203 1.70 -10.75 -7.57
N PHE A 204 2.14 -11.69 -6.72
CA PHE A 204 1.90 -11.68 -5.28
C PHE A 204 3.15 -12.10 -4.51
N MET A 205 3.46 -11.37 -3.46
CA MET A 205 4.53 -11.69 -2.52
C MET A 205 4.02 -11.51 -1.09
N THR A 206 4.24 -12.50 -0.22
CA THR A 206 3.94 -12.39 1.21
C THR A 206 5.24 -12.27 2.00
N VAL A 207 5.37 -11.19 2.79
CA VAL A 207 6.48 -10.94 3.71
C VAL A 207 5.92 -10.75 5.10
N MET A 208 6.30 -11.62 6.05
CA MET A 208 5.68 -11.64 7.36
C MET A 208 6.68 -12.03 8.45
N ALA A 209 6.40 -11.62 9.68
CA ALA A 209 7.19 -12.08 10.84
C ALA A 209 7.05 -13.61 10.98
N THR A 210 8.18 -14.32 11.04
CA THR A 210 8.21 -15.81 11.01
C THR A 210 7.33 -16.45 12.07
N LYS A 211 7.25 -15.85 13.26
CA LYS A 211 6.53 -16.42 14.42
C LYS A 211 5.14 -15.82 14.62
N MET A 212 4.66 -14.95 13.71
CA MET A 212 3.31 -14.42 13.85
C MET A 212 2.26 -15.49 13.51
N PRO A 213 1.08 -15.48 14.16
CA PRO A 213 0.02 -16.42 13.86
C PRO A 213 -0.63 -16.07 12.51
N PHE A 214 -0.43 -16.91 11.52
CA PHE A 214 -1.05 -16.83 10.18
C PHE A 214 -1.35 -18.23 9.66
N VAL A 215 -0.32 -19.02 9.32
CA VAL A 215 -0.46 -20.44 8.99
C VAL A 215 -0.82 -21.21 10.26
N GLY A 216 -1.83 -22.06 10.18
CA GLY A 216 -2.34 -22.79 11.37
C GLY A 216 -3.23 -21.96 12.30
N ARG A 217 -3.60 -20.74 11.91
CA ARG A 217 -4.67 -19.98 12.56
C ARG A 217 -5.99 -20.60 12.12
N GLY A 218 -6.59 -21.37 12.99
CA GLY A 218 -7.88 -22.04 12.81
C GLY A 218 -8.70 -21.96 14.05
#